data_72b1ac62606db030c8a679f0e235bedf
#
_entry.id   72b1ac62606db030c8a679f0e235bedf
#
_cell.length_a   1.000
_cell.length_b   1.000
_cell.length_c   1.000
_cell.angle_alpha   90.00
_cell.angle_beta   90.00
_cell.angle_gamma   90.00
#
_symmetry.space_group_name_H-M   'P 1'
#
loop_
_entity.id
_entity.type
_entity.pdbx_description
1 polymer ?
#
loop_
_entity_poly.entity_id
_entity_poly.type
_entity_poly.pdbx_seq_one_letter_code
_entity_poly.pdbx_strand_id
1 'polypeptide(L)'
;RVIKRIKNTKAIKESFDTLPMAVCFFDGDGIARLVNRRMLEVSEQLLGSGAQTLCELMAALEKPPEGIEPLEGGKSVYRFPDGRVLRFCESKVTDPYGNAYTEVTASDVTELIELENELKAENASLEEANRRIRELSRAMPELIREEETLAMKMRVHDDIGHTILAVRQALRCGFDMETIRESAAEWERSIDLLRRAGRADDCDDP
;
A
#
# COMPACT_ATOMS: atom_id res chain seq x y z
N ARG A 1 13.44 -59.22 5.72
CA ARG A 1 13.39 -58.02 6.62
C ARG A 1 14.38 -56.91 6.20
N VAL A 2 15.64 -57.25 5.85
CA VAL A 2 16.70 -56.30 5.43
C VAL A 2 16.31 -55.53 4.16
N ILE A 3 15.81 -56.23 3.12
CA ILE A 3 15.42 -55.59 1.85
C ILE A 3 14.26 -54.58 2.02
N LYS A 4 13.31 -54.83 2.93
CA LYS A 4 12.21 -53.91 3.23
C LYS A 4 12.69 -52.65 3.95
N ARG A 5 13.70 -52.75 4.82
CA ARG A 5 14.33 -51.65 5.54
C ARG A 5 15.14 -50.76 4.60
N ILE A 6 15.88 -51.32 3.64
CA ILE A 6 16.62 -50.59 2.61
C ILE A 6 15.69 -49.82 1.68
N LYS A 7 14.57 -50.44 1.24
CA LYS A 7 13.56 -49.75 0.42
C LYS A 7 12.92 -48.59 1.12
N ASN A 8 12.62 -48.73 2.44
CA ASN A 8 12.06 -47.64 3.23
C ASN A 8 13.06 -46.46 3.40
N THR A 9 14.34 -46.75 3.64
CA THR A 9 15.37 -45.73 3.80
C THR A 9 15.57 -44.91 2.50
N LYS A 10 15.55 -45.60 1.36
CA LYS A 10 15.63 -44.95 0.04
C LYS A 10 14.42 -44.05 -0.25
N ALA A 11 13.20 -44.56 0.01
CA ALA A 11 11.97 -43.80 -0.17
C ALA A 11 11.91 -42.57 0.75
N ILE A 12 12.37 -42.67 2.00
CA ILE A 12 12.43 -41.54 2.92
C ILE A 12 13.43 -40.49 2.40
N LYS A 13 14.61 -40.92 1.95
CA LYS A 13 15.59 -40.00 1.38
C LYS A 13 15.05 -39.31 0.11
N GLU A 14 14.45 -40.06 -0.81
CA GLU A 14 13.82 -39.50 -2.01
C GLU A 14 12.74 -38.48 -1.64
N SER A 15 11.88 -38.77 -0.65
CA SER A 15 10.87 -37.83 -0.16
C SER A 15 11.48 -36.59 0.46
N PHE A 16 12.60 -36.73 1.20
CA PHE A 16 13.32 -35.60 1.81
C PHE A 16 14.00 -34.72 0.73
N ASP A 17 14.54 -35.33 -0.30
CA ASP A 17 15.16 -34.61 -1.43
C ASP A 17 14.17 -33.88 -2.33
N THR A 18 12.86 -34.28 -2.29
CA THR A 18 11.78 -33.61 -3.03
C THR A 18 11.10 -32.48 -2.27
N LEU A 19 11.47 -32.21 -1.02
CA LEU A 19 10.91 -31.09 -0.26
C LEU A 19 11.11 -29.76 -1.01
N PRO A 20 10.10 -28.86 -0.99
CA PRO A 20 10.17 -27.58 -1.69
C PRO A 20 11.14 -26.58 -1.05
N MET A 21 11.59 -26.85 0.18
CA MET A 21 12.54 -26.02 0.93
C MET A 21 13.88 -26.73 1.08
N ALA A 22 14.94 -25.96 1.27
CA ALA A 22 16.24 -26.48 1.65
C ALA A 22 16.24 -26.80 3.15
N VAL A 23 16.72 -28.00 3.53
CA VAL A 23 16.71 -28.43 4.94
C VAL A 23 18.02 -29.15 5.27
N CYS A 24 18.59 -28.81 6.41
CA CYS A 24 19.76 -29.47 7.00
C CYS A 24 19.55 -29.68 8.50
N PHE A 25 19.93 -30.85 9.00
CA PHE A 25 19.96 -31.16 10.43
C PHE A 25 21.40 -31.33 10.89
N PHE A 26 21.76 -30.62 11.94
CA PHE A 26 23.06 -30.68 12.60
C PHE A 26 22.88 -31.33 13.98
N ASP A 27 23.85 -32.14 14.40
CA ASP A 27 23.84 -32.73 15.74
C ASP A 27 24.31 -31.75 16.82
N GLY A 28 24.41 -32.23 18.06
CA GLY A 28 24.85 -31.43 19.21
C GLY A 28 26.28 -30.86 19.08
N ASP A 29 27.10 -31.46 18.24
CA ASP A 29 28.50 -31.01 17.92
C ASP A 29 28.49 -30.05 16.71
N GLY A 30 27.34 -29.78 16.12
CA GLY A 30 27.18 -28.90 14.96
C GLY A 30 27.59 -29.56 13.64
N ILE A 31 27.65 -30.90 13.58
CA ILE A 31 28.00 -31.63 12.37
C ILE A 31 26.74 -31.97 11.59
N ALA A 32 26.74 -31.74 10.27
CA ALA A 32 25.62 -32.05 9.39
C ALA A 32 25.35 -33.56 9.33
N ARG A 33 24.16 -33.99 9.72
CA ARG A 33 23.73 -35.39 9.71
C ARG A 33 22.77 -35.72 8.60
N LEU A 34 21.96 -34.77 8.21
CA LEU A 34 20.97 -34.96 7.14
C LEU A 34 20.85 -33.68 6.36
N VAL A 35 21.08 -33.74 5.06
CA VAL A 35 21.03 -32.60 4.14
C VAL A 35 20.21 -33.00 2.92
N ASN A 36 19.22 -32.22 2.52
CA ASN A 36 18.49 -32.49 1.30
C ASN A 36 19.19 -31.85 0.08
N ARG A 37 18.75 -32.27 -1.11
CA ARG A 37 19.35 -31.82 -2.38
C ARG A 37 19.34 -30.29 -2.51
N ARG A 38 18.22 -29.62 -2.15
CA ARG A 38 18.12 -28.16 -2.23
C ARG A 38 19.09 -27.45 -1.30
N MET A 39 19.31 -27.97 -0.11
CA MET A 39 20.28 -27.39 0.82
C MET A 39 21.73 -27.59 0.33
N LEU A 40 22.03 -28.67 -0.35
CA LEU A 40 23.32 -28.82 -1.00
C LEU A 40 23.55 -27.76 -2.07
N GLU A 41 22.56 -27.53 -2.95
CA GLU A 41 22.63 -26.51 -4.00
C GLU A 41 22.81 -25.09 -3.41
N VAL A 42 22.09 -24.78 -2.31
CA VAL A 42 22.21 -23.49 -1.60
C VAL A 42 23.59 -23.37 -0.91
N SER A 43 24.08 -24.45 -0.26
CA SER A 43 25.38 -24.44 0.41
C SER A 43 26.53 -24.31 -0.58
N GLU A 44 26.45 -24.91 -1.76
CA GLU A 44 27.42 -24.74 -2.83
C GLU A 44 27.54 -23.29 -3.28
N GLN A 45 26.44 -22.56 -3.36
CA GLN A 45 26.42 -21.14 -3.70
C GLN A 45 27.00 -20.27 -2.57
N LEU A 46 26.76 -20.63 -1.29
CA LEU A 46 27.23 -19.90 -0.13
C LEU A 46 28.69 -20.17 0.23
N LEU A 47 29.11 -21.42 0.12
CA LEU A 47 30.42 -21.92 0.65
C LEU A 47 31.35 -22.42 -0.45
N GLY A 48 30.86 -22.56 -1.69
CA GLY A 48 31.59 -23.27 -2.75
C GLY A 48 31.67 -24.80 -2.55
N SER A 49 31.03 -25.32 -1.49
CA SER A 49 30.96 -26.74 -1.14
C SER A 49 29.72 -27.01 -0.29
N GLY A 50 29.37 -28.27 -0.10
CA GLY A 50 28.30 -28.64 0.83
C GLY A 50 28.62 -28.24 2.27
N ALA A 51 27.67 -27.68 3.01
CA ALA A 51 27.84 -27.35 4.42
C ALA A 51 28.10 -28.60 5.25
N GLN A 52 29.27 -28.64 5.92
CA GLN A 52 29.66 -29.76 6.77
C GLN A 52 29.34 -29.45 8.24
N THR A 53 29.45 -28.20 8.64
CA THR A 53 29.19 -27.75 10.00
C THR A 53 28.21 -26.57 10.04
N LEU A 54 27.47 -26.46 11.15
CA LEU A 54 26.57 -25.33 11.44
C LEU A 54 27.38 -24.02 11.49
N CYS A 55 28.57 -24.06 12.09
CA CYS A 55 29.42 -22.88 12.24
C CYS A 55 29.86 -22.29 10.87
N GLU A 56 30.20 -23.12 9.91
CA GLU A 56 30.55 -22.69 8.55
C GLU A 56 29.35 -22.05 7.85
N LEU A 57 28.15 -22.65 7.96
CA LEU A 57 26.94 -22.14 7.35
C LEU A 57 26.56 -20.78 7.96
N MET A 58 26.58 -20.64 9.29
CA MET A 58 26.28 -19.40 9.97
C MET A 58 27.28 -18.29 9.68
N ALA A 59 28.61 -18.64 9.64
CA ALA A 59 29.63 -17.67 9.27
C ALA A 59 29.47 -17.15 7.83
N ALA A 60 29.05 -18.01 6.89
CA ALA A 60 28.75 -17.60 5.51
C ALA A 60 27.51 -16.73 5.42
N LEU A 61 26.53 -16.92 6.28
CA LEU A 61 25.34 -16.06 6.36
C LEU A 61 25.66 -14.71 7.02
N GLU A 62 26.57 -14.66 8.00
CA GLU A 62 27.03 -13.39 8.58
C GLU A 62 27.86 -12.55 7.61
N LYS A 63 28.64 -13.20 6.76
CA LYS A 63 29.48 -12.56 5.74
C LYS A 63 29.28 -13.27 4.40
N PRO A 64 28.18 -12.97 3.71
CA PRO A 64 27.86 -13.63 2.46
C PRO A 64 28.91 -13.34 1.39
N PRO A 65 29.21 -14.31 0.50
CA PRO A 65 30.12 -14.13 -0.60
C PRO A 65 29.60 -13.11 -1.62
N GLU A 66 30.47 -12.66 -2.52
CA GLU A 66 30.12 -11.74 -3.60
C GLU A 66 28.92 -12.27 -4.42
N GLY A 67 27.91 -11.40 -4.62
CA GLY A 67 26.70 -11.74 -5.35
C GLY A 67 25.53 -12.21 -4.48
N ILE A 68 25.72 -12.43 -3.19
CA ILE A 68 24.63 -12.70 -2.24
C ILE A 68 24.48 -11.50 -1.33
N GLU A 69 23.30 -10.85 -1.40
CA GLU A 69 23.02 -9.61 -0.69
C GLU A 69 22.01 -9.84 0.44
N PRO A 70 22.32 -9.42 1.68
CA PRO A 70 21.33 -9.41 2.75
C PRO A 70 20.24 -8.35 2.46
N LEU A 71 18.98 -8.71 2.62
CA LEU A 71 17.85 -7.78 2.44
C LEU A 71 17.51 -7.08 3.76
N GLU A 72 17.40 -5.75 3.70
CA GLU A 72 16.94 -4.94 4.82
C GLU A 72 15.46 -5.23 5.12
N GLY A 73 15.13 -5.52 6.38
CA GLY A 73 13.75 -5.74 6.84
C GLY A 73 13.43 -7.15 7.35
N GLY A 74 14.34 -8.12 7.19
CA GLY A 74 14.16 -9.46 7.77
C GLY A 74 15.49 -10.04 8.26
N LYS A 75 15.51 -10.54 9.50
CA LYS A 75 16.66 -11.33 9.95
C LYS A 75 16.77 -12.58 9.07
N SER A 76 17.96 -12.79 8.49
CA SER A 76 18.31 -13.98 7.70
C SER A 76 17.56 -14.13 6.36
N VAL A 77 17.35 -13.02 5.64
CA VAL A 77 16.84 -13.02 4.26
C VAL A 77 17.92 -12.53 3.31
N TYR A 78 18.18 -13.30 2.25
CA TYR A 78 19.28 -13.03 1.31
C TYR A 78 18.81 -13.16 -0.13
N ARG A 79 19.26 -12.24 -0.98
CA ARG A 79 19.08 -12.33 -2.43
C ARG A 79 20.26 -13.04 -3.05
N PHE A 80 20.00 -14.06 -3.86
CA PHE A 80 20.99 -14.85 -4.57
C PHE A 80 21.21 -14.33 -6.00
N PRO A 81 22.36 -14.68 -6.63
CA PRO A 81 22.69 -14.22 -7.99
C PRO A 81 21.70 -14.65 -9.07
N ASP A 82 20.98 -15.74 -8.84
CA ASP A 82 19.91 -16.24 -9.72
C ASP A 82 18.57 -15.50 -9.57
N GLY A 83 18.52 -14.47 -8.72
CA GLY A 83 17.36 -13.64 -8.45
C GLY A 83 16.44 -14.18 -7.35
N ARG A 84 16.67 -15.41 -6.87
CA ARG A 84 15.87 -15.96 -5.75
C ARG A 84 16.17 -15.23 -4.45
N VAL A 85 15.14 -15.09 -3.63
CA VAL A 85 15.24 -14.58 -2.26
C VAL A 85 14.97 -15.71 -1.30
N LEU A 86 15.98 -16.09 -0.52
CA LEU A 86 15.89 -17.17 0.44
C LEU A 86 15.86 -16.63 1.87
N ARG A 87 14.93 -17.15 2.68
CA ARG A 87 14.84 -16.91 4.12
C ARG A 87 15.37 -18.11 4.87
N PHE A 88 16.39 -17.89 5.68
CA PHE A 88 16.95 -18.91 6.56
C PHE A 88 16.28 -18.85 7.93
N CYS A 89 15.94 -20.02 8.47
CA CYS A 89 15.42 -20.17 9.82
C CYS A 89 16.19 -21.28 10.53
N GLU A 90 16.55 -21.04 11.78
CA GLU A 90 17.16 -22.01 12.67
C GLU A 90 16.12 -22.43 13.73
N SER A 91 16.01 -23.73 13.96
CA SER A 91 15.16 -24.30 15.02
C SER A 91 15.86 -25.46 15.73
N LYS A 92 15.54 -25.66 17.00
CA LYS A 92 16.03 -26.80 17.78
C LYS A 92 14.98 -27.90 17.80
N VAL A 93 15.39 -29.10 17.42
CA VAL A 93 14.54 -30.28 17.37
C VAL A 93 15.14 -31.35 18.29
N THR A 94 14.31 -32.02 19.06
CA THR A 94 14.75 -33.13 19.90
C THR A 94 14.12 -34.42 19.41
N ASP A 95 14.91 -35.46 19.26
CA ASP A 95 14.42 -36.77 18.86
C ASP A 95 13.71 -37.48 20.05
N PRO A 96 12.97 -38.57 19.80
CA PRO A 96 12.32 -39.35 20.87
C PRO A 96 13.29 -39.99 21.88
N TYR A 97 14.58 -40.00 21.60
CA TYR A 97 15.64 -40.54 22.46
C TYR A 97 16.33 -39.46 23.31
N GLY A 98 15.92 -38.17 23.14
CA GLY A 98 16.47 -37.05 23.88
C GLY A 98 17.70 -36.38 23.23
N ASN A 99 18.09 -36.78 22.02
CA ASN A 99 19.19 -36.11 21.32
C ASN A 99 18.69 -34.78 20.73
N ALA A 100 19.45 -33.71 20.95
CA ALA A 100 19.16 -32.40 20.39
C ALA A 100 19.82 -32.23 19.02
N TYR A 101 19.05 -31.72 18.07
CA TYR A 101 19.50 -31.36 16.73
C TYR A 101 19.15 -29.90 16.46
N THR A 102 19.98 -29.24 15.66
CA THR A 102 19.68 -27.93 15.09
C THR A 102 19.22 -28.14 13.67
N GLU A 103 17.99 -27.76 13.38
CA GLU A 103 17.44 -27.73 12.03
C GLU A 103 17.69 -26.34 11.43
N VAL A 104 18.26 -26.29 10.24
CA VAL A 104 18.34 -25.06 9.43
C VAL A 104 17.55 -25.28 8.16
N THR A 105 16.61 -24.37 7.91
CA THR A 105 15.80 -24.37 6.70
C THR A 105 16.05 -23.12 5.89
N ALA A 106 16.01 -23.23 4.55
CA ALA A 106 15.98 -22.08 3.66
C ALA A 106 14.75 -22.20 2.75
N SER A 107 13.88 -21.23 2.85
CA SER A 107 12.63 -21.16 2.09
C SER A 107 12.74 -20.08 1.02
N ASP A 108 12.29 -20.38 -0.19
CA ASP A 108 12.14 -19.38 -1.24
C ASP A 108 10.96 -18.45 -0.91
N VAL A 109 11.26 -17.18 -0.76
CA VAL A 109 10.31 -16.12 -0.43
C VAL A 109 10.28 -15.02 -1.51
N THR A 110 10.77 -15.33 -2.70
CA THR A 110 10.87 -14.38 -3.81
C THR A 110 9.53 -13.76 -4.13
N GLU A 111 8.53 -14.58 -4.40
CA GLU A 111 7.16 -14.14 -4.71
C GLU A 111 6.53 -13.34 -3.55
N LEU A 112 6.78 -13.76 -2.32
CA LEU A 112 6.28 -13.07 -1.13
C LEU A 112 6.85 -11.64 -1.02
N ILE A 113 8.17 -11.48 -1.24
CA ILE A 113 8.82 -10.17 -1.20
C ILE A 113 8.36 -9.27 -2.36
N GLU A 114 8.16 -9.84 -3.54
CA GLU A 114 7.62 -9.10 -4.69
C GLU A 114 6.21 -8.58 -4.40
N LEU A 115 5.33 -9.44 -3.92
CA LEU A 115 3.96 -9.06 -3.53
C LEU A 115 3.93 -8.04 -2.39
N GLU A 116 4.81 -8.18 -1.39
CA GLU A 116 4.93 -7.17 -0.32
C GLU A 116 5.35 -5.81 -0.87
N ASN A 117 6.26 -5.77 -1.83
CA ASN A 117 6.71 -4.52 -2.44
C ASN A 117 5.62 -3.89 -3.32
N GLU A 118 4.90 -4.69 -4.11
CA GLU A 118 3.75 -4.22 -4.88
C GLU A 118 2.68 -3.63 -3.95
N LEU A 119 2.35 -4.33 -2.88
CA LEU A 119 1.35 -3.88 -1.91
C LEU A 119 1.75 -2.58 -1.21
N LYS A 120 3.04 -2.41 -0.89
CA LYS A 120 3.57 -1.15 -0.34
C LYS A 120 3.46 -0.01 -1.34
N ALA A 121 3.76 -0.25 -2.61
CA ALA A 121 3.64 0.74 -3.68
C ALA A 121 2.18 1.16 -3.91
N GLU A 122 1.25 0.20 -3.94
CA GLU A 122 -0.19 0.48 -4.05
C GLU A 122 -0.71 1.28 -2.86
N ASN A 123 -0.34 0.88 -1.63
CA ASN A 123 -0.74 1.61 -0.43
C ASN A 123 -0.24 3.07 -0.45
N ALA A 124 1.02 3.29 -0.83
CA ALA A 124 1.56 4.65 -0.97
C ALA A 124 0.79 5.47 -2.02
N SER A 125 0.42 4.86 -3.15
CA SER A 125 -0.40 5.49 -4.19
C SER A 125 -1.80 5.83 -3.70
N LEU A 126 -2.45 4.92 -2.95
CA LEU A 126 -3.76 5.12 -2.35
C LEU A 126 -3.74 6.24 -1.30
N GLU A 127 -2.72 6.30 -0.46
CA GLU A 127 -2.56 7.36 0.53
C GLU A 127 -2.40 8.72 -0.14
N GLU A 128 -1.62 8.80 -1.21
CA GLU A 128 -1.47 10.03 -2.00
C GLU A 128 -2.79 10.45 -2.66
N ALA A 129 -3.52 9.51 -3.28
CA ALA A 129 -4.83 9.78 -3.86
C ALA A 129 -5.84 10.26 -2.81
N ASN A 130 -5.89 9.61 -1.65
CA ASN A 130 -6.73 10.03 -0.52
C ASN A 130 -6.37 11.41 0.00
N ARG A 131 -5.08 11.76 0.05
CA ARG A 131 -4.65 13.10 0.43
C ARG A 131 -5.18 14.15 -0.55
N ARG A 132 -5.03 13.91 -1.86
CA ARG A 132 -5.55 14.82 -2.90
C ARG A 132 -7.06 14.99 -2.85
N ILE A 133 -7.81 13.88 -2.63
CA ILE A 133 -9.27 13.94 -2.47
C ILE A 133 -9.65 14.81 -1.26
N ARG A 134 -8.97 14.65 -0.14
CA ARG A 134 -9.23 15.47 1.07
C ARG A 134 -8.92 16.96 0.83
N GLU A 135 -7.85 17.28 0.12
CA GLU A 135 -7.49 18.65 -0.23
C GLU A 135 -8.55 19.27 -1.14
N LEU A 136 -8.98 18.55 -2.19
CA LEU A 136 -10.07 18.98 -3.08
C LEU A 136 -11.40 19.14 -2.33
N SER A 137 -11.76 18.19 -1.46
CA SER A 137 -13.00 18.27 -0.67
C SER A 137 -13.02 19.46 0.29
N ARG A 138 -11.86 19.90 0.76
CA ARG A 138 -11.77 21.10 1.62
C ARG A 138 -11.91 22.40 0.81
N ALA A 139 -11.43 22.42 -0.42
CA ALA A 139 -11.52 23.59 -1.30
C ALA A 139 -12.90 23.72 -1.99
N MET A 140 -13.64 22.62 -2.16
CA MET A 140 -14.94 22.62 -2.84
C MET A 140 -16.00 23.54 -2.24
N PRO A 141 -16.18 23.63 -0.91
CA PRO A 141 -17.20 24.52 -0.33
C PRO A 141 -16.98 26.00 -0.67
N GLU A 142 -15.71 26.45 -0.70
CA GLU A 142 -15.39 27.82 -1.08
C GLU A 142 -15.70 28.12 -2.53
N LEU A 143 -15.29 27.19 -3.43
CA LEU A 143 -15.59 27.31 -4.87
C LEU A 143 -17.10 27.35 -5.15
N ILE A 144 -17.89 26.51 -4.46
CA ILE A 144 -19.35 26.49 -4.59
C ILE A 144 -19.92 27.81 -4.11
N ARG A 145 -19.48 28.34 -2.98
CA ARG A 145 -19.92 29.66 -2.47
C ARG A 145 -19.60 30.80 -3.43
N GLU A 146 -18.40 30.80 -4.01
CA GLU A 146 -18.03 31.80 -5.02
C GLU A 146 -18.89 31.73 -6.27
N GLU A 147 -19.18 30.51 -6.77
CA GLU A 147 -20.04 30.28 -7.93
C GLU A 147 -21.48 30.71 -7.64
N GLU A 148 -22.04 30.33 -6.49
CA GLU A 148 -23.39 30.74 -6.06
C GLU A 148 -23.50 32.27 -5.91
N THR A 149 -22.48 32.89 -5.32
CA THR A 149 -22.41 34.35 -5.16
C THR A 149 -22.35 35.05 -6.51
N LEU A 150 -21.54 34.53 -7.44
CA LEU A 150 -21.46 35.07 -8.80
C LEU A 150 -22.76 34.92 -9.55
N ALA A 151 -23.41 33.75 -9.49
CA ALA A 151 -24.69 33.48 -10.10
C ALA A 151 -25.80 34.39 -9.56
N MET A 152 -25.77 34.64 -8.23
CA MET A 152 -26.71 35.57 -7.59
C MET A 152 -26.46 37.01 -8.06
N LYS A 153 -25.23 37.48 -8.11
CA LYS A 153 -24.87 38.82 -8.61
C LYS A 153 -25.31 39.00 -10.06
N MET A 154 -25.12 38.00 -10.93
CA MET A 154 -25.59 38.04 -12.32
C MET A 154 -27.10 38.16 -12.40
N ARG A 155 -27.84 37.34 -11.62
CA ARG A 155 -29.29 37.36 -11.61
C ARG A 155 -29.84 38.73 -11.18
N VAL A 156 -29.29 39.30 -10.12
CA VAL A 156 -29.66 40.63 -9.64
C VAL A 156 -29.32 41.71 -10.67
N HIS A 157 -28.19 41.62 -11.33
CA HIS A 157 -27.80 42.55 -12.40
C HIS A 157 -28.83 42.52 -13.56
N ASP A 158 -29.25 41.30 -13.97
CA ASP A 158 -30.22 41.12 -15.04
C ASP A 158 -31.61 41.63 -14.64
N ASP A 159 -32.05 41.36 -13.41
CA ASP A 159 -33.34 41.88 -12.86
C ASP A 159 -33.36 43.40 -12.80
N ILE A 160 -32.22 44.03 -12.37
CA ILE A 160 -32.07 45.48 -12.39
C ILE A 160 -32.12 46.01 -13.84
N GLY A 161 -31.41 45.35 -14.76
CA GLY A 161 -31.42 45.72 -16.19
C GLY A 161 -32.81 45.70 -16.80
N HIS A 162 -33.57 44.63 -16.54
CA HIS A 162 -34.96 44.51 -16.99
C HIS A 162 -35.85 45.56 -16.41
N THR A 163 -35.73 45.87 -15.11
CA THR A 163 -36.51 46.91 -14.43
C THR A 163 -36.23 48.30 -14.99
N ILE A 164 -34.95 48.64 -15.21
CA ILE A 164 -34.57 49.93 -15.81
C ILE A 164 -35.17 50.07 -17.25
N LEU A 165 -35.10 48.99 -18.03
CA LEU A 165 -35.69 48.99 -19.39
C LEU A 165 -37.22 49.17 -19.35
N ALA A 166 -37.90 48.48 -18.43
CA ALA A 166 -39.35 48.61 -18.25
C ALA A 166 -39.75 50.02 -17.84
N VAL A 167 -39.06 50.62 -16.86
CA VAL A 167 -39.29 52.03 -16.45
C VAL A 167 -39.03 53.00 -17.61
N ARG A 168 -37.92 52.81 -18.38
CA ARG A 168 -37.61 53.65 -19.52
C ARG A 168 -38.66 53.52 -20.62
N GLN A 169 -39.26 52.39 -20.84
CA GLN A 169 -40.32 52.16 -21.82
C GLN A 169 -41.64 52.76 -21.37
N ALA A 170 -42.00 52.63 -20.08
CA ALA A 170 -43.15 53.27 -19.48
C ALA A 170 -43.09 54.83 -19.58
N LEU A 171 -41.90 55.40 -19.36
CA LEU A 171 -41.68 56.84 -19.53
C LEU A 171 -41.81 57.34 -20.98
N ARG A 172 -41.60 56.49 -21.99
CA ARG A 172 -41.69 56.82 -23.41
C ARG A 172 -43.10 56.66 -23.97
N CYS A 173 -43.86 55.67 -23.50
CA CYS A 173 -45.14 55.29 -24.06
C CYS A 173 -46.39 55.82 -23.27
N GLY A 174 -46.17 56.58 -22.19
CA GLY A 174 -47.25 57.05 -21.30
C GLY A 174 -47.36 56.14 -20.05
N PHE A 175 -47.61 56.79 -18.93
CA PHE A 175 -47.60 56.15 -17.61
C PHE A 175 -48.68 55.06 -17.45
N ASP A 176 -48.27 53.79 -17.38
CA ASP A 176 -49.02 52.74 -16.69
C ASP A 176 -48.45 52.54 -15.28
N MET A 177 -49.14 53.07 -14.28
CA MET A 177 -48.73 53.08 -12.88
C MET A 177 -48.72 51.66 -12.29
N GLU A 178 -49.41 50.70 -12.93
CA GLU A 178 -49.44 49.31 -12.47
C GLU A 178 -48.15 48.57 -12.79
N THR A 179 -47.60 48.74 -13.99
CA THR A 179 -46.33 48.17 -14.42
C THR A 179 -45.14 48.68 -13.59
N ILE A 180 -45.18 49.98 -13.21
CA ILE A 180 -44.13 50.56 -12.35
C ILE A 180 -44.22 49.98 -10.92
N ARG A 181 -45.38 49.71 -10.41
CA ARG A 181 -45.64 49.17 -9.08
C ARG A 181 -45.19 47.71 -8.99
N GLU A 182 -45.46 46.91 -10.01
CA GLU A 182 -44.99 45.52 -10.11
C GLU A 182 -43.50 45.45 -10.18
N SER A 183 -42.83 46.24 -11.02
CA SER A 183 -41.38 46.32 -11.13
C SER A 183 -40.70 46.78 -9.83
N ALA A 184 -41.30 47.73 -9.11
CA ALA A 184 -40.78 48.15 -7.80
C ALA A 184 -40.89 47.06 -6.74
N ALA A 185 -41.96 46.28 -6.73
CA ALA A 185 -42.15 45.13 -5.81
C ALA A 185 -41.17 43.96 -6.12
N GLU A 186 -40.81 43.77 -7.39
CA GLU A 186 -39.76 42.81 -7.77
C GLU A 186 -38.37 43.27 -7.28
N TRP A 187 -38.11 44.56 -7.39
CA TRP A 187 -36.85 45.15 -6.90
C TRP A 187 -36.69 45.02 -5.39
N GLU A 188 -37.76 45.33 -4.61
CA GLU A 188 -37.72 45.12 -3.16
C GLU A 188 -37.45 43.67 -2.79
N ARG A 189 -38.04 42.71 -3.49
CA ARG A 189 -37.78 41.28 -3.28
C ARG A 189 -36.33 40.89 -3.59
N SER A 190 -35.74 41.39 -4.67
CA SER A 190 -34.36 41.12 -5.06
C SER A 190 -33.33 41.74 -4.07
N ILE A 191 -33.62 42.93 -3.55
CA ILE A 191 -32.80 43.59 -2.53
C ILE A 191 -32.89 42.85 -1.19
N ASP A 192 -34.07 42.33 -0.81
CA ASP A 192 -34.26 41.59 0.45
C ASP A 192 -33.51 40.21 0.39
N LEU A 193 -33.46 39.56 -0.78
CA LEU A 193 -32.69 38.37 -1.01
C LEU A 193 -31.17 38.65 -0.86
N LEU A 194 -30.67 39.75 -1.41
CA LEU A 194 -29.29 40.18 -1.25
C LEU A 194 -28.90 40.48 0.20
N ARG A 195 -29.82 41.14 0.95
CA ARG A 195 -29.60 41.42 2.38
C ARG A 195 -29.54 40.15 3.23
N ARG A 196 -30.33 39.13 2.89
CA ARG A 196 -30.33 37.85 3.58
C ARG A 196 -29.08 37.05 3.26
N ALA A 197 -28.60 37.05 2.00
CA ALA A 197 -27.36 36.40 1.59
C ALA A 197 -26.12 37.03 2.24
N GLY A 198 -26.04 38.39 2.31
CA GLY A 198 -24.93 39.09 2.96
C GLY A 198 -24.90 38.98 4.49
N ARG A 199 -26.04 38.62 5.14
CA ARG A 199 -26.05 38.36 6.59
C ARG A 199 -25.67 36.93 6.97
N ALA A 200 -25.75 36.00 6.04
CA ALA A 200 -25.28 34.64 6.27
C ALA A 200 -23.75 34.57 6.36
N ASP A 201 -23.04 35.48 5.68
CA ASP A 201 -21.57 35.55 5.72
C ASP A 201 -21.00 36.17 7.02
N ASP A 202 -21.79 36.97 7.76
CA ASP A 202 -21.34 37.63 9.00
C ASP A 202 -21.56 36.78 10.28
N CYS A 203 -22.17 35.59 10.17
CA CYS A 203 -22.46 34.73 11.33
C CYS A 203 -21.53 33.53 11.50
N ASP A 204 -20.54 33.34 10.62
CA ASP A 204 -19.62 32.19 10.65
C ASP A 204 -18.18 32.57 11.06
N ASP A 205 -17.98 33.66 11.78
CA ASP A 205 -16.69 33.98 12.40
C ASP A 205 -16.81 33.73 13.92
N PRO A 206 -16.14 32.64 14.45
CA PRO A 206 -16.05 32.37 15.89
C PRO A 206 -14.84 33.09 16.54
#